data_b3e3d6552d998e36439fe9b8e27ecc2a
#
_entry.id   b3e3d6552d998e36439fe9b8e27ecc2a
#
_cell.length_a   1.000
_cell.length_b   1.000
_cell.length_c   1.000
_cell.angle_alpha   90.00
_cell.angle_beta   90.00
_cell.angle_gamma   90.00
#
_symmetry.space_group_name_H-M   'P 1'
#
loop_
_entity.id
_entity.type
_entity.pdbx_description
1 polymer ?
#
loop_
_entity_poly.entity_id
_entity_poly.type
_entity_poly.pdbx_seq_one_letter_code
_entity_poly.pdbx_strand_id
1 'polypeptide(L)'
;MKHIFLNLKRFDVPVDMGGVNRLAPMKEWGAAIVSGTQDGLAAYDPAEVEFAMYLPEAHLLSAAAAKKPGSAVKLGCQGVYRMDTAVGGNFGAFTTNRPASAAVAMGCESVLIGHCEERNDKMGVLAEAGVTGEAAAAAVNRLLNAEIKAALARGMSVLYCIGVRARSRRPGRACWAISLPSALRAWIRAVW
;
A
#
# COMPACT_ATOMS: atom_id res chain seq x y z
N MET A 1 2.60 0.71 21.72
CA MET A 1 3.14 0.12 20.47
C MET A 1 3.64 1.22 19.57
N LYS A 2 4.84 1.12 19.04
CA LYS A 2 5.42 2.02 18.01
C LYS A 2 5.16 1.43 16.64
N HIS A 3 4.71 2.26 15.69
CA HIS A 3 4.44 1.84 14.31
C HIS A 3 5.45 2.50 13.38
N ILE A 4 6.17 1.69 12.63
CA ILE A 4 7.16 2.12 11.64
C ILE A 4 6.71 1.61 10.26
N PHE A 5 6.36 2.54 9.38
CA PHE A 5 5.89 2.23 8.03
C PHE A 5 6.83 2.83 6.99
N LEU A 6 7.41 1.99 6.16
CA LEU A 6 8.35 2.37 5.12
C LEU A 6 7.72 2.20 3.74
N ASN A 7 7.43 3.31 3.06
CA ASN A 7 7.02 3.28 1.65
C ASN A 7 8.26 3.32 0.75
N LEU A 8 8.52 2.22 0.05
CA LEU A 8 9.66 2.06 -0.85
C LEU A 8 9.42 2.64 -2.25
N LYS A 9 8.26 3.27 -2.49
CA LYS A 9 7.91 3.93 -3.77
C LYS A 9 8.23 3.06 -4.99
N ARG A 10 8.71 3.67 -6.09
CA ARG A 10 9.05 2.98 -7.35
C ARG A 10 10.54 2.62 -7.43
N PHE A 11 11.04 1.85 -6.46
CA PHE A 11 12.38 1.31 -6.49
C PHE A 11 12.58 0.17 -7.51
N ASP A 12 11.55 -0.16 -8.27
CA ASP A 12 11.57 -1.04 -9.44
C ASP A 12 11.90 -0.33 -10.76
N VAL A 13 12.24 0.96 -10.72
CA VAL A 13 12.75 1.69 -11.88
C VAL A 13 14.27 1.59 -11.92
N PRO A 14 14.88 1.13 -13.03
CA PRO A 14 16.33 1.05 -13.19
C PRO A 14 17.01 2.42 -13.11
N VAL A 15 18.27 2.43 -12.69
CA VAL A 15 19.04 3.68 -12.49
C VAL A 15 19.25 4.46 -13.79
N ASP A 16 19.48 3.78 -14.90
CA ASP A 16 19.61 4.36 -16.25
C ASP A 16 18.30 4.97 -16.79
N MET A 17 17.18 4.59 -16.19
CA MET A 17 15.85 5.19 -16.45
C MET A 17 15.43 6.19 -15.37
N GLY A 18 16.35 6.67 -14.54
CA GLY A 18 16.07 7.65 -13.49
C GLY A 18 15.69 7.09 -12.14
N GLY A 19 15.75 5.76 -11.95
CA GLY A 19 15.52 5.10 -10.67
C GLY A 19 16.66 5.31 -9.69
N VAL A 20 16.43 4.90 -8.43
CA VAL A 20 17.37 5.13 -7.31
C VAL A 20 17.90 3.84 -6.69
N ASN A 21 17.36 2.68 -7.07
CA ASN A 21 17.80 1.40 -6.51
C ASN A 21 19.21 1.04 -6.99
N ARG A 22 20.14 0.94 -6.04
CA ARG A 22 21.53 0.50 -6.25
C ARG A 22 21.93 -0.64 -5.33
N LEU A 23 20.97 -1.18 -4.56
CA LEU A 23 21.25 -2.20 -3.55
C LEU A 23 21.51 -3.57 -4.18
N ALA A 24 20.70 -3.94 -5.17
CA ALA A 24 20.76 -5.24 -5.84
C ALA A 24 20.07 -5.16 -7.21
N PRO A 25 20.27 -6.14 -8.10
CA PRO A 25 19.46 -6.30 -9.31
C PRO A 25 17.97 -6.35 -8.98
N MET A 26 17.12 -5.89 -9.90
CA MET A 26 15.67 -5.76 -9.68
C MET A 26 15.04 -7.06 -9.15
N LYS A 27 15.35 -8.20 -9.74
CA LYS A 27 14.79 -9.52 -9.34
C LYS A 27 15.17 -9.95 -7.90
N GLU A 28 16.25 -9.40 -7.36
CA GLU A 28 16.80 -9.77 -6.05
C GLU A 28 16.56 -8.69 -4.98
N TRP A 29 16.17 -7.50 -5.38
CA TRP A 29 16.11 -6.35 -4.49
C TRP A 29 15.13 -6.56 -3.32
N GLY A 30 13.94 -7.11 -3.57
CA GLY A 30 12.98 -7.42 -2.49
C GLY A 30 13.54 -8.39 -1.46
N ALA A 31 14.25 -9.42 -1.91
CA ALA A 31 14.93 -10.37 -1.04
C ALA A 31 16.07 -9.71 -0.26
N ALA A 32 16.88 -8.89 -0.91
CA ALA A 32 18.02 -8.22 -0.29
C ALA A 32 17.57 -7.28 0.84
N ILE A 33 16.52 -6.49 0.64
CA ILE A 33 16.06 -5.56 1.67
C ILE A 33 15.41 -6.27 2.86
N VAL A 34 14.64 -7.33 2.63
CA VAL A 34 14.06 -8.13 3.71
C VAL A 34 15.15 -8.84 4.51
N SER A 35 16.10 -9.52 3.84
CA SER A 35 17.21 -10.20 4.48
C SER A 35 18.09 -9.25 5.32
N GLY A 36 18.36 -8.04 4.80
CA GLY A 36 19.15 -7.03 5.51
C GLY A 36 18.43 -6.36 6.69
N THR A 37 17.11 -6.54 6.81
CA THR A 37 16.29 -5.83 7.81
C THR A 37 15.81 -6.76 8.93
N GLN A 38 15.39 -7.98 8.59
CA GLN A 38 14.64 -8.85 9.52
C GLN A 38 15.43 -9.27 10.76
N ASP A 39 16.75 -9.50 10.64
CA ASP A 39 17.56 -9.92 11.79
C ASP A 39 17.77 -8.76 12.79
N GLY A 40 17.90 -7.52 12.30
CA GLY A 40 17.95 -6.34 13.17
C GLY A 40 16.63 -6.08 13.89
N LEU A 41 15.49 -6.41 13.26
CA LEU A 41 14.17 -6.27 13.89
C LEU A 41 13.89 -7.33 14.95
N ALA A 42 14.56 -8.48 14.90
CA ALA A 42 14.42 -9.54 15.90
C ALA A 42 14.84 -9.10 17.34
N ALA A 43 15.59 -7.99 17.45
CA ALA A 43 15.99 -7.40 18.74
C ALA A 43 14.83 -6.63 19.43
N TYR A 44 13.71 -6.41 18.75
CA TYR A 44 12.57 -5.64 19.29
C TYR A 44 11.37 -6.56 19.54
N ASP A 45 10.68 -6.32 20.67
CA ASP A 45 9.45 -7.03 20.99
C ASP A 45 8.36 -6.67 19.96
N PRO A 46 7.78 -7.65 19.23
CA PRO A 46 6.69 -7.40 18.29
C PRO A 46 5.42 -6.82 18.94
N ALA A 47 5.26 -6.97 20.27
CA ALA A 47 4.18 -6.31 21.00
C ALA A 47 4.41 -4.81 21.21
N GLU A 48 5.66 -4.35 21.12
CA GLU A 48 6.03 -2.94 21.29
C GLU A 48 6.30 -2.22 19.96
N VAL A 49 6.80 -2.95 18.95
CA VAL A 49 7.20 -2.39 17.65
C VAL A 49 6.54 -3.16 16.51
N GLU A 50 5.74 -2.47 15.71
CA GLU A 50 5.27 -2.94 14.43
C GLU A 50 6.11 -2.32 13.30
N PHE A 51 6.63 -3.15 12.41
CA PHE A 51 7.36 -2.71 11.23
C PHE A 51 6.73 -3.27 9.96
N ALA A 52 6.33 -2.38 9.03
CA ALA A 52 5.83 -2.79 7.73
C ALA A 52 6.53 -2.02 6.60
N MET A 53 6.86 -2.71 5.53
CA MET A 53 7.40 -2.10 4.32
C MET A 53 6.45 -2.32 3.13
N TYR A 54 6.21 -1.23 2.40
CA TYR A 54 5.32 -1.22 1.24
C TYR A 54 6.17 -1.20 -0.03
N LEU A 55 6.18 -2.34 -0.72
CA LEU A 55 7.02 -2.56 -1.90
C LEU A 55 6.22 -2.40 -3.19
N PRO A 56 6.88 -1.99 -4.28
CA PRO A 56 6.34 -2.14 -5.62
C PRO A 56 6.14 -3.62 -5.96
N GLU A 57 5.22 -3.91 -6.85
CA GLU A 57 4.74 -5.25 -7.16
C GLU A 57 5.86 -6.20 -7.61
N ALA A 58 6.80 -5.69 -8.43
CA ALA A 58 7.94 -6.45 -8.94
C ALA A 58 8.82 -7.09 -7.84
N HIS A 59 8.78 -6.55 -6.62
CA HIS A 59 9.64 -7.00 -5.53
C HIS A 59 8.92 -7.87 -4.48
N LEU A 60 7.58 -7.96 -4.53
CA LEU A 60 6.80 -8.64 -3.49
C LEU A 60 7.13 -10.12 -3.36
N LEU A 61 7.21 -10.84 -4.48
CA LEU A 61 7.48 -12.29 -4.46
C LEU A 61 8.87 -12.61 -3.90
N SER A 62 9.91 -11.88 -4.33
CA SER A 62 11.26 -12.09 -3.81
C SER A 62 11.38 -11.68 -2.34
N ALA A 63 10.69 -10.64 -1.91
CA ALA A 63 10.61 -10.21 -0.51
C ALA A 63 9.92 -11.29 0.36
N ALA A 64 8.78 -11.82 -0.09
CA ALA A 64 8.05 -12.86 0.61
C ALA A 64 8.88 -14.15 0.75
N ALA A 65 9.56 -14.56 -0.32
CA ALA A 65 10.42 -15.74 -0.32
C ALA A 65 11.63 -15.60 0.63
N ALA A 66 12.14 -14.40 0.86
CA ALA A 66 13.27 -14.15 1.75
C ALA A 66 12.88 -14.00 3.23
N LYS A 67 11.58 -13.89 3.52
CA LYS A 67 11.07 -13.72 4.88
C LYS A 67 11.26 -15.02 5.66
N LYS A 68 12.03 -14.97 6.77
CA LYS A 68 12.24 -16.11 7.66
C LYS A 68 10.96 -16.43 8.45
N PRO A 69 10.73 -17.69 8.86
CA PRO A 69 9.69 -18.02 9.83
C PRO A 69 9.85 -17.19 11.10
N GLY A 70 8.76 -16.58 11.58
CA GLY A 70 8.78 -15.72 12.77
C GLY A 70 9.35 -14.32 12.55
N SER A 71 9.72 -13.93 11.31
CA SER A 71 10.18 -12.56 11.02
C SER A 71 9.14 -11.50 11.38
N ALA A 72 9.56 -10.47 12.12
CA ALA A 72 8.72 -9.34 12.50
C ALA A 72 8.44 -8.36 11.34
N VAL A 73 9.07 -8.54 10.18
CA VAL A 73 8.82 -7.73 8.98
C VAL A 73 7.45 -8.05 8.43
N LYS A 74 6.57 -7.07 8.35
CA LYS A 74 5.30 -7.16 7.62
C LYS A 74 5.48 -6.63 6.20
N LEU A 75 4.96 -7.37 5.23
CA LEU A 75 4.99 -6.95 3.83
C LEU A 75 3.66 -6.29 3.46
N GLY A 76 3.76 -5.19 2.72
CA GLY A 76 2.62 -4.48 2.18
C GLY A 76 2.79 -4.12 0.72
N CYS A 77 1.67 -3.93 0.03
CA CYS A 77 1.64 -3.40 -1.32
C CYS A 77 1.21 -1.93 -1.35
N GLN A 78 1.50 -1.25 -2.46
CA GLN A 78 1.30 0.19 -2.62
C GLN A 78 -0.08 0.57 -3.20
N GLY A 79 -1.04 -0.36 -3.16
CA GLY A 79 -2.41 -0.17 -3.59
C GLY A 79 -3.08 -1.50 -3.92
N VAL A 80 -4.40 -1.50 -3.99
CA VAL A 80 -5.23 -2.60 -4.51
C VAL A 80 -6.39 -2.02 -5.30
N TYR A 81 -6.96 -2.83 -6.17
CA TYR A 81 -8.14 -2.44 -6.92
C TYR A 81 -9.38 -2.39 -6.02
N ARG A 82 -10.35 -1.52 -6.37
CA ARG A 82 -11.61 -1.33 -5.63
C ARG A 82 -12.60 -2.48 -5.70
N MET A 83 -12.31 -3.49 -6.52
CA MET A 83 -13.09 -4.73 -6.65
C MET A 83 -12.16 -5.93 -6.45
N ASP A 84 -12.73 -7.10 -6.19
CA ASP A 84 -11.98 -8.32 -5.98
C ASP A 84 -12.64 -9.52 -6.67
N THR A 85 -11.91 -10.62 -6.74
CA THR A 85 -12.39 -11.90 -7.25
C THR A 85 -13.40 -12.54 -6.30
N ALA A 86 -14.30 -13.35 -6.85
CA ALA A 86 -15.20 -14.18 -6.09
C ALA A 86 -15.20 -15.62 -6.64
N VAL A 87 -15.33 -16.61 -5.79
CA VAL A 87 -15.45 -18.02 -6.21
C VAL A 87 -16.69 -18.16 -7.06
N GLY A 88 -16.53 -18.73 -8.26
CA GLY A 88 -17.61 -18.85 -9.25
C GLY A 88 -18.01 -17.54 -9.93
N GLY A 89 -17.27 -16.44 -9.68
CA GLY A 89 -17.55 -15.13 -10.23
C GLY A 89 -16.64 -14.76 -11.41
N ASN A 90 -15.99 -13.61 -11.31
CA ASN A 90 -15.24 -12.97 -12.40
C ASN A 90 -13.87 -13.57 -12.72
N PHE A 91 -13.50 -14.70 -12.17
CA PHE A 91 -12.26 -15.49 -12.41
C PHE A 91 -10.99 -14.66 -12.67
N GLY A 92 -10.83 -13.48 -12.07
CA GLY A 92 -9.64 -12.63 -12.22
C GLY A 92 -9.62 -11.74 -13.44
N ALA A 93 -10.76 -11.40 -14.04
CA ALA A 93 -10.87 -10.49 -15.18
C ALA A 93 -10.57 -9.02 -14.81
N PHE A 94 -9.37 -8.76 -14.27
CA PHE A 94 -8.86 -7.46 -13.84
C PHE A 94 -7.49 -7.15 -14.45
N THR A 95 -7.35 -7.28 -15.74
CA THR A 95 -6.07 -7.29 -16.48
C THR A 95 -5.08 -6.19 -16.06
N THR A 96 -5.55 -4.96 -15.85
CA THR A 96 -4.69 -3.81 -15.47
C THR A 96 -4.74 -3.47 -13.99
N ASN A 97 -5.53 -4.20 -13.20
CA ASN A 97 -5.79 -3.85 -11.81
C ASN A 97 -5.51 -5.03 -10.89
N ARG A 98 -4.69 -4.83 -9.87
CA ARG A 98 -4.36 -5.87 -8.91
C ARG A 98 -5.43 -5.94 -7.81
N PRO A 99 -6.25 -7.01 -7.74
CA PRO A 99 -7.20 -7.21 -6.64
C PRO A 99 -6.48 -7.53 -5.32
N ALA A 100 -7.16 -7.33 -4.19
CA ALA A 100 -6.60 -7.60 -2.87
C ALA A 100 -6.25 -9.08 -2.69
N SER A 101 -7.03 -10.00 -3.28
CA SER A 101 -6.73 -11.44 -3.29
C SER A 101 -5.37 -11.76 -3.91
N ALA A 102 -4.99 -11.09 -5.01
CA ALA A 102 -3.68 -11.27 -5.62
C ALA A 102 -2.56 -10.71 -4.72
N ALA A 103 -2.78 -9.57 -4.06
CA ALA A 103 -1.81 -9.02 -3.11
C ALA A 103 -1.56 -9.97 -1.93
N VAL A 104 -2.61 -10.54 -1.35
CA VAL A 104 -2.51 -11.57 -0.29
C VAL A 104 -1.75 -12.79 -0.78
N ALA A 105 -2.04 -13.28 -1.99
CA ALA A 105 -1.33 -14.41 -2.59
C ALA A 105 0.17 -14.16 -2.80
N MET A 106 0.58 -12.88 -2.97
CA MET A 106 1.98 -12.48 -3.02
C MET A 106 2.63 -12.29 -1.63
N GLY A 107 1.92 -12.59 -0.54
CA GLY A 107 2.42 -12.49 0.84
C GLY A 107 2.19 -11.13 1.50
N CYS A 108 1.35 -10.25 0.94
CA CYS A 108 1.04 -8.97 1.57
C CYS A 108 0.06 -9.14 2.74
N GLU A 109 0.44 -8.59 3.89
CA GLU A 109 -0.37 -8.52 5.11
C GLU A 109 -1.08 -7.16 5.24
N SER A 110 -0.59 -6.15 4.49
CA SER A 110 -1.10 -4.78 4.55
C SER A 110 -1.08 -4.10 3.18
N VAL A 111 -1.77 -2.97 3.08
CA VAL A 111 -1.80 -2.14 1.88
C VAL A 111 -1.78 -0.66 2.22
N LEU A 112 -1.07 0.12 1.42
CA LEU A 112 -1.07 1.58 1.48
C LEU A 112 -2.13 2.11 0.50
N ILE A 113 -3.12 2.88 0.99
CA ILE A 113 -4.21 3.44 0.18
C ILE A 113 -4.32 4.94 0.43
N GLY A 114 -4.66 5.69 -0.61
CA GLY A 114 -4.91 7.12 -0.54
C GLY A 114 -3.66 7.98 -0.51
N HIS A 115 -2.51 7.45 -0.91
CA HIS A 115 -1.28 8.23 -1.06
C HIS A 115 -1.51 9.44 -1.97
N CYS A 116 -0.77 10.53 -1.75
CA CYS A 116 -0.96 11.77 -2.51
C CYS A 116 -0.82 11.57 -4.03
N GLU A 117 0.07 10.69 -4.47
CA GLU A 117 0.23 10.35 -5.90
C GLU A 117 -1.01 9.66 -6.46
N GLU A 118 -1.57 8.70 -5.75
CA GLU A 118 -2.82 8.04 -6.12
C GLU A 118 -4.01 9.00 -6.17
N ARG A 119 -4.13 9.88 -5.18
CA ARG A 119 -5.18 10.91 -5.17
C ARG A 119 -5.04 11.88 -6.33
N ASN A 120 -3.81 12.33 -6.62
CA ASN A 120 -3.54 13.25 -7.71
C ASN A 120 -3.84 12.62 -9.07
N ASP A 121 -3.49 11.36 -9.28
CA ASP A 121 -3.82 10.60 -10.49
C ASP A 121 -5.33 10.52 -10.71
N LYS A 122 -6.08 10.04 -9.71
CA LYS A 122 -7.54 9.95 -9.77
C LYS A 122 -8.21 11.32 -9.97
N MET A 123 -7.69 12.38 -9.33
CA MET A 123 -8.16 13.75 -9.55
C MET A 123 -7.88 14.23 -10.98
N GLY A 124 -6.71 13.89 -11.54
CA GLY A 124 -6.36 14.20 -12.92
C GLY A 124 -7.33 13.57 -13.91
N VAL A 125 -7.60 12.27 -13.77
CA VAL A 125 -8.58 11.56 -14.62
C VAL A 125 -9.98 12.22 -14.56
N LEU A 126 -10.42 12.63 -13.38
CA LEU A 126 -11.72 13.31 -13.23
C LEU A 126 -11.70 14.70 -13.85
N ALA A 127 -10.58 15.41 -13.79
CA ALA A 127 -10.43 16.73 -14.41
C ALA A 127 -10.52 16.68 -15.94
N GLU A 128 -9.97 15.64 -16.58
CA GLU A 128 -10.14 15.40 -18.04
C GLU A 128 -11.62 15.23 -18.41
N ALA A 129 -12.45 14.73 -17.51
CA ALA A 129 -13.90 14.62 -17.67
C ALA A 129 -14.67 15.90 -17.22
N GLY A 130 -13.98 16.99 -16.92
CA GLY A 130 -14.56 18.24 -16.44
C GLY A 130 -15.03 18.22 -14.97
N VAL A 131 -14.74 17.15 -14.22
CA VAL A 131 -15.12 17.05 -12.79
C VAL A 131 -13.98 17.54 -11.92
N THR A 132 -14.19 18.64 -11.21
CA THR A 132 -13.17 19.30 -10.38
C THR A 132 -13.70 19.65 -8.98
N GLY A 133 -12.85 20.24 -8.13
CA GLY A 133 -13.23 20.75 -6.82
C GLY A 133 -13.75 19.68 -5.85
N GLU A 134 -14.80 20.01 -5.11
CA GLU A 134 -15.38 19.13 -4.08
C GLU A 134 -16.00 17.86 -4.68
N ALA A 135 -16.62 17.95 -5.86
CA ALA A 135 -17.22 16.81 -6.53
C ALA A 135 -16.16 15.74 -6.90
N ALA A 136 -15.01 16.18 -7.42
CA ALA A 136 -13.88 15.29 -7.69
C ALA A 136 -13.31 14.68 -6.40
N ALA A 137 -13.12 15.49 -5.35
CA ALA A 137 -12.63 15.01 -4.07
C ALA A 137 -13.55 13.96 -3.45
N ALA A 138 -14.87 14.19 -3.51
CA ALA A 138 -15.86 13.22 -3.05
C ALA A 138 -15.83 11.93 -3.87
N ALA A 139 -15.68 12.02 -5.19
CA ALA A 139 -15.55 10.84 -6.06
C ALA A 139 -14.29 10.03 -5.73
N VAL A 140 -13.14 10.69 -5.59
CA VAL A 140 -11.88 10.04 -5.19
C VAL A 140 -12.05 9.33 -3.84
N ASN A 141 -12.64 9.98 -2.84
CA ASN A 141 -12.86 9.36 -1.53
C ASN A 141 -13.75 8.12 -1.61
N ARG A 142 -14.78 8.11 -2.47
CA ARG A 142 -15.60 6.90 -2.69
C ARG A 142 -14.80 5.76 -3.31
N LEU A 143 -13.92 6.06 -4.28
CA LEU A 143 -13.04 5.06 -4.89
C LEU A 143 -12.08 4.45 -3.86
N LEU A 144 -11.41 5.31 -3.07
CA LEU A 144 -10.49 4.85 -2.01
C LEU A 144 -11.22 4.05 -0.92
N ASN A 145 -12.46 4.43 -0.57
CA ASN A 145 -13.27 3.65 0.37
C ASN A 145 -13.57 2.24 -0.19
N ALA A 146 -13.85 2.11 -1.47
CA ALA A 146 -14.06 0.81 -2.09
C ALA A 146 -12.78 -0.05 -2.07
N GLU A 147 -11.61 0.53 -2.31
CA GLU A 147 -10.31 -0.14 -2.18
C GLU A 147 -10.04 -0.61 -0.74
N ILE A 148 -10.32 0.25 0.26
CA ILE A 148 -10.22 -0.11 1.69
C ILE A 148 -11.12 -1.31 2.00
N LYS A 149 -12.38 -1.28 1.54
CA LYS A 149 -13.32 -2.39 1.76
C LYS A 149 -12.84 -3.69 1.13
N ALA A 150 -12.29 -3.64 -0.09
CA ALA A 150 -11.73 -4.79 -0.77
C ALA A 150 -10.54 -5.39 0.01
N ALA A 151 -9.62 -4.55 0.49
CA ALA A 151 -8.48 -4.98 1.31
C ALA A 151 -8.92 -5.62 2.64
N LEU A 152 -9.81 -4.95 3.37
CA LEU A 152 -10.33 -5.45 4.66
C LEU A 152 -11.11 -6.75 4.51
N ALA A 153 -11.82 -6.96 3.40
CA ALA A 153 -12.54 -8.21 3.11
C ALA A 153 -11.58 -9.41 2.95
N ARG A 154 -10.30 -9.15 2.62
CA ARG A 154 -9.23 -10.16 2.54
C ARG A 154 -8.36 -10.24 3.79
N GLY A 155 -8.74 -9.57 4.88
CA GLY A 155 -8.03 -9.60 6.15
C GLY A 155 -6.77 -8.72 6.18
N MET A 156 -6.50 -7.93 5.16
CA MET A 156 -5.36 -7.02 5.13
C MET A 156 -5.55 -5.85 6.11
N SER A 157 -4.45 -5.42 6.74
CA SER A 157 -4.40 -4.11 7.40
C SER A 157 -4.26 -3.00 6.35
N VAL A 158 -4.77 -1.81 6.65
CA VAL A 158 -4.72 -0.67 5.74
C VAL A 158 -3.94 0.49 6.37
N LEU A 159 -2.89 0.94 5.70
CA LEU A 159 -2.24 2.23 5.97
C LEU A 159 -2.92 3.29 5.12
N TYR A 160 -3.86 4.03 5.71
CA TYR A 160 -4.63 5.02 4.98
C TYR A 160 -3.98 6.41 5.04
N CYS A 161 -3.64 6.95 3.87
CA CYS A 161 -3.10 8.31 3.72
C CYS A 161 -4.25 9.32 3.59
N ILE A 162 -4.47 10.12 4.62
CA ILE A 162 -5.59 11.08 4.68
C ILE A 162 -5.38 12.35 3.85
N GLY A 163 -4.17 12.55 3.29
CA GLY A 163 -3.84 13.75 2.53
C GLY A 163 -3.75 15.01 3.40
N VAL A 164 -3.21 16.09 2.82
CA VAL A 164 -3.16 17.42 3.44
C VAL A 164 -3.83 18.41 2.49
N ARG A 165 -4.74 19.26 2.99
CA ARG A 165 -5.34 20.34 2.18
C ARG A 165 -4.23 21.24 1.60
N ALA A 166 -4.41 21.70 0.36
CA ALA A 166 -3.44 22.50 -0.39
C ALA A 166 -2.96 23.77 0.35
N ARG A 167 -3.76 24.32 1.26
CA ARG A 167 -3.41 25.49 2.08
C ARG A 167 -2.29 25.28 3.11
N SER A 168 -1.91 24.03 3.39
CA SER A 168 -0.87 23.67 4.36
C SER A 168 0.42 23.18 3.73
N ARG A 169 0.60 23.32 2.41
CA ARG A 169 1.81 22.91 1.72
C ARG A 169 3.00 23.80 2.12
N ARG A 170 3.63 23.46 3.24
CA ARG A 170 5.05 23.81 3.41
C ARG A 170 5.88 22.72 2.71
N PRO A 171 6.92 23.09 1.92
CA PRO A 171 7.82 22.10 1.34
C PRO A 171 8.37 21.20 2.45
N GLY A 172 8.30 19.87 2.26
CA GLY A 172 8.87 18.89 3.19
C GLY A 172 7.93 18.28 4.23
N ARG A 173 6.63 18.55 4.24
CA ARG A 173 5.70 17.84 5.13
C ARG A 173 5.31 16.47 4.57
N ALA A 174 5.55 15.43 5.38
CA ALA A 174 5.13 14.06 5.12
C ALA A 174 3.60 13.94 5.00
N CYS A 175 3.13 13.05 4.13
CA CYS A 175 1.74 12.59 4.14
C CYS A 175 1.42 11.96 5.49
N TRP A 176 0.36 12.42 6.16
CA TRP A 176 -0.13 11.74 7.36
C TRP A 176 -0.82 10.44 6.95
N ALA A 177 -0.51 9.39 7.67
CA ALA A 177 -1.13 8.09 7.47
C ALA A 177 -1.68 7.56 8.79
N ILE A 178 -2.83 6.90 8.73
CA ILE A 178 -3.46 6.22 9.86
C ILE A 178 -3.43 4.73 9.56
N SER A 179 -2.88 3.92 10.48
CA SER A 179 -3.01 2.47 10.41
C SER A 179 -4.41 2.06 10.86
N LEU A 180 -5.13 1.36 9.99
CA LEU A 180 -6.44 0.81 10.31
C LEU A 180 -6.32 -0.71 10.45
N PRO A 181 -6.43 -1.28 11.66
CA PRO A 181 -6.49 -2.71 11.86
C PRO A 181 -7.72 -3.32 11.17
N SER A 182 -7.62 -4.56 10.73
CA SER A 182 -8.72 -5.30 10.08
C SER A 182 -10.01 -5.38 10.93
N ALA A 183 -9.89 -5.24 12.27
CA ALA A 183 -11.02 -5.22 13.20
C ALA A 183 -11.88 -3.94 13.15
N LEU A 184 -11.42 -2.87 12.53
CA LEU A 184 -12.12 -1.56 12.46
C LEU A 184 -13.19 -1.48 11.36
N ARG A 185 -13.73 -2.60 10.91
CA ARG A 185 -14.82 -2.68 9.90
C ARG A 185 -16.07 -1.86 10.29
N ALA A 186 -16.33 -1.71 11.59
CA ALA A 186 -17.48 -0.96 12.09
C ALA A 186 -17.31 0.57 11.94
N TRP A 187 -16.08 1.07 12.11
CA TRP A 187 -15.80 2.50 12.06
C TRP A 187 -15.92 3.09 10.65
N ILE A 188 -15.46 2.34 9.64
CA ILE A 188 -15.54 2.77 8.23
C ILE A 188 -16.99 2.90 7.74
N ARG A 189 -17.93 2.11 8.30
CA ARG A 189 -19.36 2.22 7.99
C ARG A 189 -20.04 3.44 8.58
N ALA A 190 -19.48 4.01 9.66
CA ALA A 190 -20.11 5.10 10.41
C ALA A 190 -19.62 6.50 10.00
N VAL A 191 -18.47 6.61 9.33
CA VAL A 191 -17.78 7.88 9.06
C VAL A 191 -17.83 8.29 7.57
N TRP A 192 -18.34 7.42 6.68
CA TRP A 192 -18.42 7.61 5.21
C TRP A 192 -19.78 7.14 4.70
#